data_84cc2913ca34d7440af43955a01e5859
#
_entry.id   84cc2913ca34d7440af43955a01e5859
#
_cell.length_a   1.000
_cell.length_b   1.000
_cell.length_c   1.000
_cell.angle_alpha   90.00
_cell.angle_beta   90.00
_cell.angle_gamma   90.00
#
_symmetry.space_group_name_H-M   'P 1'
#
loop_
_entity.id
_entity.type
_entity.pdbx_description
1 polymer ?
#
loop_
_entity_poly.entity_id
_entity_poly.type
_entity_poly.pdbx_seq_one_letter_code
_entity_poly.pdbx_strand_id
1 'polypeptide(L)'
;EQYDKAKQLIQSMEILSNGKQSTHKLALNSIGLPACRGFLAFAQGRYADAVKHLMPVRNSGFNFGGSHAQRDIISTTVIEALLRDGQHRLARTLLNERLESKPSSPQNWMMVSRAYSGLGQSGRAQEADQTANRLVGC
;
A
#
# COMPACT_ATOMS: atom_id res chain seq x y z
N GLU A 1 9.38 13.52 16.38
CA GLU A 1 9.13 14.86 15.83
C GLU A 1 8.31 14.81 14.53
N GLN A 2 8.72 14.02 13.52
CA GLN A 2 7.95 13.86 12.26
C GLN A 2 6.58 13.21 12.50
N TYR A 3 6.51 12.22 13.40
CA TYR A 3 5.26 11.55 13.72
C TYR A 3 4.27 12.46 14.47
N ASP A 4 4.78 13.41 15.24
CA ASP A 4 3.93 14.36 15.97
C ASP A 4 3.20 15.31 15.00
N LYS A 5 3.88 15.76 13.95
CA LYS A 5 3.28 16.57 12.88
C LYS A 5 2.22 15.78 12.12
N ALA A 6 2.49 14.51 11.82
CA ALA A 6 1.52 13.64 11.15
C ALA A 6 0.27 13.42 12.03
N LYS A 7 0.45 13.20 13.33
CA LYS A 7 -0.67 13.09 14.29
C LYS A 7 -1.48 14.38 14.37
N GLN A 8 -0.82 15.52 14.41
CA GLN A 8 -1.49 16.83 14.42
C GLN A 8 -2.32 17.03 13.14
N LEU A 9 -1.78 16.65 11.98
CA LEU A 9 -2.51 16.71 10.72
C LEU A 9 -3.75 15.83 10.76
N ILE A 10 -3.64 14.61 11.23
CA ILE A 10 -4.76 13.67 11.37
C ILE A 10 -5.83 14.26 12.30
N GLN A 11 -5.43 14.81 13.45
CA GLN A 11 -6.36 15.48 14.38
C GLN A 11 -7.08 16.65 13.72
N SER A 12 -6.36 17.46 12.95
CA SER A 12 -6.96 18.57 12.21
C SER A 12 -7.98 18.08 11.19
N MET A 13 -7.68 17.00 10.49
CA MET A 13 -8.60 16.36 9.54
C MET A 13 -9.83 15.80 10.24
N GLU A 14 -9.68 15.20 11.42
CA GLU A 14 -10.78 14.69 12.22
C GLU A 14 -11.72 15.82 12.67
N ILE A 15 -11.16 16.94 13.11
CA ILE A 15 -11.93 18.13 13.50
C ILE A 15 -12.73 18.66 12.29
N LEU A 16 -12.09 18.78 11.13
CA LEU A 16 -12.75 19.22 9.90
C LEU A 16 -13.83 18.24 9.46
N SER A 17 -13.61 16.93 9.63
CA SER A 17 -14.58 15.91 9.25
C SER A 17 -15.82 15.90 10.13
N ASN A 18 -15.70 16.33 11.38
CA ASN A 18 -16.82 16.45 12.32
C ASN A 18 -17.62 17.74 12.14
N GLY A 19 -17.19 18.65 11.24
CA GLY A 19 -17.90 19.86 10.89
C GLY A 19 -19.09 19.64 9.94
N LYS A 20 -19.50 20.71 9.24
CA LYS A 20 -20.66 20.67 8.32
C LYS A 20 -20.54 19.58 7.24
N GLN A 21 -21.67 18.93 6.92
CA GLN A 21 -21.72 17.92 5.85
C GLN A 21 -21.40 18.55 4.49
N SER A 22 -20.36 18.04 3.83
CA SER A 22 -20.00 18.41 2.47
C SER A 22 -19.44 17.19 1.75
N THR A 23 -19.35 17.25 0.43
CA THR A 23 -18.70 16.21 -0.38
C THR A 23 -17.25 15.98 0.07
N HIS A 24 -16.57 17.04 0.47
CA HIS A 24 -15.21 16.98 1.04
C HIS A 24 -15.15 16.16 2.33
N LYS A 25 -16.16 16.26 3.17
CA LYS A 25 -16.23 15.48 4.41
C LYS A 25 -16.32 13.99 4.14
N LEU A 26 -17.14 13.57 3.17
CA LEU A 26 -17.25 12.15 2.79
C LEU A 26 -15.94 11.62 2.24
N ALA A 27 -15.28 12.37 1.37
CA ALA A 27 -13.98 11.98 0.83
C ALA A 27 -12.90 11.93 1.92
N LEU A 28 -12.89 12.89 2.84
CA LEU A 28 -11.95 12.95 3.95
C LEU A 28 -12.11 11.75 4.89
N ASN A 29 -13.34 11.39 5.25
CA ASN A 29 -13.62 10.27 6.15
C ASN A 29 -13.41 8.92 5.50
N SER A 30 -13.77 8.77 4.21
CA SER A 30 -13.72 7.46 3.53
C SER A 30 -12.34 7.12 2.98
N ILE A 31 -11.51 8.11 2.66
CA ILE A 31 -10.22 7.88 2.00
C ILE A 31 -9.08 8.63 2.70
N GLY A 32 -9.23 9.94 2.92
CA GLY A 32 -8.15 10.79 3.40
C GLY A 32 -7.63 10.40 4.79
N LEU A 33 -8.52 10.27 5.78
CA LEU A 33 -8.15 9.88 7.14
C LEU A 33 -7.59 8.46 7.22
N PRO A 34 -8.24 7.44 6.64
CA PRO A 34 -7.68 6.09 6.64
C PRO A 34 -6.32 6.03 5.96
N ALA A 35 -6.12 6.73 4.85
CA ALA A 35 -4.82 6.76 4.16
C ALA A 35 -3.74 7.37 5.06
N CYS A 36 -4.00 8.51 5.70
CA CYS A 36 -3.04 9.15 6.60
C CYS A 36 -2.71 8.26 7.80
N ARG A 37 -3.71 7.63 8.41
CA ARG A 37 -3.51 6.70 9.53
C ARG A 37 -2.69 5.49 9.10
N GLY A 38 -2.97 4.95 7.92
CA GLY A 38 -2.24 3.82 7.37
C GLY A 38 -0.77 4.13 7.10
N PHE A 39 -0.48 5.25 6.48
CA PHE A 39 0.90 5.68 6.25
C PHE A 39 1.65 5.98 7.54
N LEU A 40 0.99 6.59 8.52
CA LEU A 40 1.59 6.81 9.85
C LEU A 40 1.91 5.49 10.53
N ALA A 41 0.97 4.53 10.53
CA ALA A 41 1.18 3.21 11.10
C ALA A 41 2.35 2.49 10.42
N PHE A 42 2.43 2.57 9.09
CA PHE A 42 3.55 2.00 8.33
C PHE A 42 4.89 2.61 8.76
N ALA A 43 4.95 3.93 8.83
CA ALA A 43 6.16 4.65 9.24
C ALA A 43 6.62 4.29 10.66
N GLN A 44 5.67 3.97 11.54
CA GLN A 44 5.94 3.54 12.91
C GLN A 44 6.24 2.03 13.06
N GLY A 45 6.28 1.28 11.96
CA GLY A 45 6.51 -0.15 11.98
C GLY A 45 5.30 -0.99 12.39
N ARG A 46 4.12 -0.39 12.49
CA ARG A 46 2.86 -1.07 12.81
C ARG A 46 2.19 -1.55 11.54
N TYR A 47 2.76 -2.60 10.94
CA TYR A 47 2.37 -3.04 9.60
C TYR A 47 0.97 -3.62 9.53
N ALA A 48 0.52 -4.38 10.52
CA ALA A 48 -0.84 -4.89 10.58
C ALA A 48 -1.88 -3.75 10.61
N ASP A 49 -1.62 -2.69 11.37
CA ASP A 49 -2.47 -1.52 11.42
C ASP A 49 -2.47 -0.75 10.09
N ALA A 50 -1.30 -0.65 9.45
CA ALA A 50 -1.19 -0.04 8.13
C ALA A 50 -2.08 -0.76 7.11
N VAL A 51 -2.03 -2.08 7.08
CA VAL A 51 -2.91 -2.91 6.22
C VAL A 51 -4.38 -2.64 6.53
N LYS A 52 -4.75 -2.64 7.82
CA LYS A 52 -6.11 -2.41 8.26
C LYS A 52 -6.68 -1.08 7.73
N HIS A 53 -5.89 -0.02 7.75
CA HIS A 53 -6.32 1.30 7.29
C HIS A 53 -6.25 1.47 5.78
N LEU A 54 -5.23 0.92 5.12
CA LEU A 54 -4.98 1.15 3.69
C LEU A 54 -5.74 0.18 2.77
N MET A 55 -5.97 -1.06 3.21
CA MET A 55 -6.62 -2.06 2.38
C MET A 55 -8.00 -1.60 1.86
N PRO A 56 -8.90 -1.05 2.70
CA PRO A 56 -10.21 -0.61 2.22
C PRO A 56 -10.17 0.53 1.20
N VAL A 57 -9.11 1.34 1.22
CA VAL A 57 -9.01 2.53 0.36
C VAL A 57 -8.10 2.35 -0.85
N ARG A 58 -7.44 1.20 -0.97
CA ARG A 58 -6.46 0.96 -2.05
C ARG A 58 -7.02 1.15 -3.47
N ASN A 59 -8.31 0.87 -3.66
CA ASN A 59 -8.98 0.97 -4.95
C ASN A 59 -9.92 2.19 -5.06
N SER A 60 -9.99 3.02 -4.02
CA SER A 60 -10.96 4.13 -3.93
C SER A 60 -10.38 5.49 -4.33
N GLY A 61 -9.16 5.52 -4.86
CA GLY A 61 -8.46 6.76 -5.23
C GLY A 61 -9.19 7.63 -6.25
N PHE A 62 -10.08 7.04 -7.07
CA PHE A 62 -10.90 7.79 -8.03
C PHE A 62 -11.78 8.85 -7.37
N ASN A 63 -12.37 8.52 -6.22
CA ASN A 63 -13.31 9.39 -5.53
C ASN A 63 -12.63 10.57 -4.82
N PHE A 64 -11.30 10.50 -4.67
CA PHE A 64 -10.50 11.53 -4.03
C PHE A 64 -9.78 12.45 -5.04
N GLY A 65 -9.96 12.21 -6.34
CA GLY A 65 -9.26 12.95 -7.39
C GLY A 65 -7.78 12.63 -7.47
N GLY A 66 -7.33 11.53 -6.85
CA GLY A 66 -5.94 11.12 -6.85
C GLY A 66 -5.47 10.64 -8.22
N SER A 67 -4.22 10.95 -8.57
CA SER A 67 -3.57 10.45 -9.77
C SER A 67 -3.33 8.95 -9.69
N HIS A 68 -3.01 8.31 -10.83
CA HIS A 68 -2.56 6.91 -10.86
C HIS A 68 -1.37 6.67 -9.94
N ALA A 69 -0.44 7.62 -9.86
CA ALA A 69 0.73 7.52 -8.98
C ALA A 69 0.33 7.47 -7.50
N GLN A 70 -0.64 8.27 -7.09
CA GLN A 70 -1.13 8.28 -5.69
C GLN A 70 -1.81 6.96 -5.32
N ARG A 71 -2.61 6.40 -6.21
CA ARG A 71 -3.23 5.08 -6.02
C ARG A 71 -2.18 3.97 -5.98
N ASP A 72 -1.17 4.09 -6.80
CA ASP A 72 -0.07 3.14 -6.84
C ASP A 72 0.72 3.13 -5.53
N ILE A 73 0.96 4.29 -4.92
CA ILE A 73 1.61 4.41 -3.61
C ILE A 73 0.81 3.68 -2.54
N ILE A 74 -0.50 3.85 -2.49
CA ILE A 74 -1.35 3.15 -1.51
C ILE A 74 -1.25 1.64 -1.71
N SER A 75 -1.41 1.17 -2.94
CA SER A 75 -1.35 -0.25 -3.28
C SER A 75 0.01 -0.88 -2.95
N THR A 76 1.10 -0.24 -3.32
CA THR A 76 2.45 -0.75 -3.01
C THR A 76 2.75 -0.72 -1.53
N THR A 77 2.28 0.27 -0.80
CA THR A 77 2.46 0.35 0.66
C THR A 77 1.70 -0.77 1.37
N VAL A 78 0.48 -1.09 0.94
CA VAL A 78 -0.26 -2.25 1.46
C VAL A 78 0.54 -3.54 1.27
N ILE A 79 1.06 -3.77 0.06
CA ILE A 79 1.82 -4.99 -0.24
C ILE A 79 3.10 -5.05 0.60
N GLU A 80 3.82 -3.94 0.70
CA GLU A 80 5.03 -3.87 1.53
C GLU A 80 4.73 -4.14 3.00
N ALA A 81 3.63 -3.59 3.52
CA ALA A 81 3.19 -3.84 4.88
C ALA A 81 2.84 -5.32 5.10
N LEU A 82 2.15 -5.94 4.15
CA LEU A 82 1.84 -7.38 4.20
C LEU A 82 3.10 -8.24 4.22
N LEU A 83 4.08 -7.91 3.39
CA LEU A 83 5.36 -8.64 3.36
C LEU A 83 6.10 -8.53 4.69
N ARG A 84 6.15 -7.34 5.27
CA ARG A 84 6.82 -7.11 6.56
C ARG A 84 6.08 -7.70 7.74
N ASP A 85 4.74 -7.80 7.64
CA ASP A 85 3.89 -8.42 8.67
C ASP A 85 3.85 -9.95 8.57
N GLY A 86 4.52 -10.54 7.60
CA GLY A 86 4.54 -11.98 7.40
C GLY A 86 3.32 -12.55 6.67
N GLN A 87 2.45 -11.73 6.14
CA GLN A 87 1.26 -12.13 5.39
C GLN A 87 1.58 -12.36 3.91
N HIS A 88 2.47 -13.29 3.64
CA HIS A 88 3.03 -13.52 2.32
C HIS A 88 2.01 -14.05 1.31
N ARG A 89 1.04 -14.84 1.75
CA ARG A 89 0.01 -15.38 0.86
C ARG A 89 -0.86 -14.26 0.28
N LEU A 90 -1.34 -13.36 1.14
CA LEU A 90 -2.15 -12.23 0.69
C LEU A 90 -1.31 -11.25 -0.16
N ALA A 91 -0.07 -11.01 0.23
CA ALA A 91 0.85 -10.20 -0.56
C ALA A 91 1.02 -10.76 -1.97
N ARG A 92 1.22 -12.07 -2.10
CA ARG A 92 1.31 -12.75 -3.41
C ARG A 92 0.04 -12.55 -4.24
N THR A 93 -1.13 -12.68 -3.63
CA THR A 93 -2.40 -12.49 -4.32
C THR A 93 -2.51 -11.09 -4.92
N LEU A 94 -2.22 -10.06 -4.12
CA LEU A 94 -2.25 -8.66 -4.57
C LEU A 94 -1.17 -8.37 -5.62
N LEU A 95 0.00 -8.99 -5.50
CA LEU A 95 1.07 -8.87 -6.49
C LEU A 95 0.70 -9.49 -7.83
N ASN A 96 0.01 -10.63 -7.83
CA ASN A 96 -0.48 -11.23 -9.06
C ASN A 96 -1.47 -10.31 -9.79
N GLU A 97 -2.37 -9.64 -9.05
CA GLU A 97 -3.25 -8.62 -9.63
C GLU A 97 -2.45 -7.47 -10.26
N ARG A 98 -1.41 -7.01 -9.59
CA ARG A 98 -0.55 -5.93 -10.11
C ARG A 98 0.21 -6.36 -11.37
N LEU A 99 0.67 -7.61 -11.42
CA LEU A 99 1.39 -8.13 -12.58
C LEU A 99 0.50 -8.24 -13.83
N GLU A 100 -0.81 -8.41 -13.67
CA GLU A 100 -1.74 -8.38 -14.80
C GLU A 100 -1.73 -7.01 -15.49
N SER A 101 -1.64 -5.92 -14.72
CA SER A 101 -1.62 -4.56 -15.26
C SER A 101 -0.20 -4.05 -15.57
N LYS A 102 0.81 -4.52 -14.85
CA LYS A 102 2.20 -4.05 -14.96
C LYS A 102 3.17 -5.23 -15.00
N PRO A 103 3.12 -6.08 -16.05
CA PRO A 103 3.95 -7.30 -16.09
C PRO A 103 5.43 -7.03 -16.30
N SER A 104 5.80 -5.83 -16.75
CA SER A 104 7.18 -5.45 -17.03
C SER A 104 7.83 -4.65 -15.89
N SER A 105 7.21 -4.57 -14.73
CA SER A 105 7.76 -3.85 -13.58
C SER A 105 8.75 -4.72 -12.81
N PRO A 106 10.06 -4.39 -12.82
CA PRO A 106 11.05 -5.12 -12.02
C PRO A 106 10.72 -5.12 -10.54
N GLN A 107 10.21 -3.99 -10.02
CA GLN A 107 9.83 -3.84 -8.62
C GLN A 107 8.75 -4.86 -8.22
N ASN A 108 7.72 -5.05 -9.05
CA ASN A 108 6.68 -6.04 -8.77
C ASN A 108 7.26 -7.45 -8.69
N TRP A 109 8.17 -7.82 -9.59
CA TRP A 109 8.82 -9.13 -9.58
C TRP A 109 9.73 -9.32 -8.38
N MET A 110 10.42 -8.27 -7.92
CA MET A 110 11.21 -8.33 -6.70
C MET A 110 10.33 -8.56 -5.47
N MET A 111 9.19 -7.93 -5.39
CA MET A 111 8.22 -8.15 -4.30
C MET A 111 7.62 -9.55 -4.37
N VAL A 112 7.33 -10.07 -5.57
CA VAL A 112 6.86 -11.45 -5.79
C VAL A 112 7.89 -12.45 -5.26
N SER A 113 9.16 -12.23 -5.54
CA SER A 113 10.25 -13.06 -4.99
C SER A 113 10.22 -13.10 -3.47
N ARG A 114 10.06 -11.95 -2.83
CA ARG A 114 9.96 -11.87 -1.36
C ARG A 114 8.74 -12.65 -0.83
N ALA A 115 7.61 -12.56 -1.49
CA ALA A 115 6.40 -13.29 -1.11
C ALA A 115 6.62 -14.81 -1.21
N TYR A 116 7.19 -15.28 -2.30
CA TYR A 116 7.49 -16.71 -2.46
C TYR A 116 8.54 -17.21 -1.46
N SER A 117 9.57 -16.41 -1.18
CA SER A 117 10.55 -16.75 -0.13
C SER A 117 9.90 -16.92 1.22
N GLY A 118 8.99 -16.03 1.59
CA GLY A 118 8.24 -16.12 2.84
C GLY A 118 7.31 -17.34 2.90
N LEU A 119 6.87 -17.83 1.75
CA LEU A 119 6.04 -19.05 1.64
C LEU A 119 6.86 -20.34 1.59
N GLY A 120 8.19 -20.25 1.64
CA GLY A 120 9.08 -21.40 1.53
C GLY A 120 9.21 -21.95 0.12
N GLN A 121 8.83 -21.18 -0.90
CA GLN A 121 8.89 -21.57 -2.31
C GLN A 121 10.11 -20.95 -2.99
N SER A 122 11.29 -21.39 -2.59
CA SER A 122 12.56 -20.81 -3.02
C SER A 122 12.81 -20.89 -4.54
N GLY A 123 12.34 -21.95 -5.19
CA GLY A 123 12.44 -22.08 -6.65
C GLY A 123 11.69 -20.98 -7.40
N ARG A 124 10.45 -20.71 -7.00
CA ARG A 124 9.64 -19.65 -7.58
C ARG A 124 10.18 -18.26 -7.23
N ALA A 125 10.72 -18.09 -6.03
CA ALA A 125 11.38 -16.85 -5.63
C ALA A 125 12.57 -16.55 -6.55
N GLN A 126 13.39 -17.55 -6.84
CA GLN A 126 14.53 -17.41 -7.72
C GLN A 126 14.12 -17.07 -9.16
N GLU A 127 13.08 -17.71 -9.69
CA GLU A 127 12.53 -17.39 -11.02
C GLU A 127 12.05 -15.94 -11.09
N ALA A 128 11.38 -15.46 -10.05
CA ALA A 128 10.92 -14.07 -9.97
C ALA A 128 12.09 -13.09 -9.93
N ASP A 129 13.15 -13.39 -9.17
CA ASP A 129 14.37 -12.57 -9.14
C ASP A 129 15.04 -12.50 -10.50
N GLN A 130 15.15 -13.64 -11.18
CA GLN A 130 15.73 -13.70 -12.53
C GLN A 130 14.93 -12.86 -13.52
N THR A 131 13.60 -12.90 -13.40
CA THR A 131 12.71 -12.08 -14.24
C THR A 131 12.90 -10.59 -13.95
N ALA A 132 12.98 -10.20 -12.68
CA ALA A 132 13.26 -8.82 -12.30
C ALA A 132 14.60 -8.34 -12.87
N ASN A 133 15.64 -9.15 -12.74
CA ASN A 133 16.98 -8.82 -13.24
C ASN A 133 17.01 -8.65 -14.77
N ARG A 134 16.30 -9.51 -15.50
CA ARG A 134 16.19 -9.36 -16.96
C ARG A 134 15.50 -8.07 -17.34
N LEU A 135 14.45 -7.67 -16.64
CA LEU A 135 13.72 -6.45 -16.92
C LEU A 135 14.53 -5.19 -16.62
N VAL A 136 15.38 -5.22 -15.59
CA VAL A 136 16.32 -4.13 -15.29
C VAL A 136 17.41 -4.02 -16.35
N GLY A 137 17.90 -5.16 -16.90
CA GLY A 137 18.94 -5.19 -17.91
C GLY A 137 18.48 -4.77 -19.31
N CYS A 138 17.18 -4.60 -19.50
CA CYS A 138 16.64 -4.01 -20.72
C CYS A 138 16.70 -2.48 -20.63
#